data_aa7461bddd61b655fc0dc819364e7285
#
_entry.id   aa7461bddd61b655fc0dc819364e7285
#
_cell.length_a   1.000
_cell.length_b   1.000
_cell.length_c   1.000
_cell.angle_alpha   90.00
_cell.angle_beta   90.00
_cell.angle_gamma   90.00
#
_symmetry.space_group_name_H-M   'P 1'
#
loop_
_entity.id
_entity.type
_entity.pdbx_description
1 polymer ?
#
loop_
_entity_poly.entity_id
_entity_poly.type
_entity_poly.pdbx_seq_one_letter_code
_entity_poly.pdbx_strand_id
1 'polypeptide(L)'
;MTKNKLDLIFKSYDIRGIYGDSLDQDIAYKIGKAFAEFVPDDNIIVGHDGRISNIEMLDAFTSGIKSINKEIIYVGLVPTDTVYSLSGLLKKPGAIITASHNPKNYNGLKLCNAGAIPIGENSGLMDIKKLADRNVEIRIEKFQNNDKYLGNEYYEHLKKLVSPESISQKLNFGIDGGNGVFGAVFDTLNNIYKFNVKSIYLEVDGNFPNHPADPSDESNLTDLKNLVIDNDLDFGIAFDGDADRGVFIDNLGRVISGSMMTVLISEFLSTQKKQFRVVHNVNVSPHALNIMKNNNVELYKCKVGHSNIKKMMRDVDADFGGEHSAHFYYRDNFYADSAILTLLIFMKLLSNNKDKLSLIIDNYNFPPSSGEINFAVEDINESISKIERIFEGEFDHTDGLSCLHKNFWFNVRGSNTENKLRINVEADTQEILDQVLEKISSSI
;
A
#
# COMPACT_ATOMS: atom_id res chain seq x y z
N MET A 1 -27.06 -21.76 -6.53
CA MET A 1 -27.01 -20.50 -7.29
C MET A 1 -25.55 -20.14 -7.48
N THR A 2 -25.06 -20.04 -8.71
CA THR A 2 -23.71 -19.54 -8.99
C THR A 2 -23.64 -18.09 -8.50
N LYS A 3 -22.73 -17.79 -7.58
CA LYS A 3 -22.49 -16.40 -7.15
C LYS A 3 -22.18 -15.55 -8.38
N ASN A 4 -22.77 -14.36 -8.46
CA ASN A 4 -22.40 -13.39 -9.50
C ASN A 4 -20.90 -13.10 -9.42
N LYS A 5 -20.16 -13.20 -10.54
CA LYS A 5 -18.72 -12.94 -10.58
C LYS A 5 -18.37 -11.57 -9.98
N LEU A 6 -19.21 -10.54 -10.18
CA LEU A 6 -19.01 -9.21 -9.60
C LEU A 6 -19.02 -9.23 -8.07
N ASP A 7 -19.81 -10.11 -7.41
CA ASP A 7 -19.81 -10.24 -5.96
C ASP A 7 -18.48 -10.81 -5.42
N LEU A 8 -17.75 -11.54 -6.25
CA LEU A 8 -16.47 -12.14 -5.89
C LEU A 8 -15.32 -11.15 -6.00
N ILE A 9 -15.37 -10.21 -6.95
CA ILE A 9 -14.24 -9.34 -7.30
C ILE A 9 -14.33 -7.94 -6.70
N PHE A 10 -15.52 -7.38 -6.47
CA PHE A 10 -15.68 -6.09 -5.80
C PHE A 10 -15.44 -6.26 -4.30
N LYS A 11 -14.31 -5.75 -3.82
CA LYS A 11 -13.88 -5.81 -2.41
C LYS A 11 -14.22 -4.49 -1.71
N SER A 12 -13.78 -4.32 -0.47
CA SER A 12 -14.11 -3.11 0.32
C SER A 12 -13.50 -1.83 -0.26
N TYR A 13 -12.35 -1.90 -0.96
CA TYR A 13 -11.63 -0.70 -1.42
C TYR A 13 -11.06 -0.78 -2.83
N ASP A 14 -11.18 -1.92 -3.50
CA ASP A 14 -10.71 -2.13 -4.87
C ASP A 14 -11.46 -3.29 -5.54
N ILE A 15 -11.06 -3.61 -6.76
CA ILE A 15 -11.58 -4.73 -7.54
C ILE A 15 -10.45 -5.71 -7.75
N ARG A 16 -10.61 -6.98 -7.33
CA ARG A 16 -9.60 -8.05 -7.50
C ARG A 16 -10.24 -9.38 -7.82
N GLY A 17 -9.67 -10.09 -8.79
CA GLY A 17 -10.10 -11.43 -9.15
C GLY A 17 -9.01 -12.25 -9.84
N ILE A 18 -9.23 -13.55 -9.95
CA ILE A 18 -8.36 -14.44 -10.73
C ILE A 18 -8.72 -14.23 -12.22
N TYR A 19 -7.71 -13.83 -13.01
CA TYR A 19 -7.90 -13.57 -14.43
C TYR A 19 -8.18 -14.89 -15.18
N GLY A 20 -9.19 -14.87 -16.04
CA GLY A 20 -9.70 -16.04 -16.73
C GLY A 20 -10.73 -16.88 -15.95
N ASP A 21 -10.94 -16.59 -14.65
CA ASP A 21 -11.96 -17.24 -13.81
C ASP A 21 -13.02 -16.24 -13.35
N SER A 22 -12.72 -15.46 -12.31
CA SER A 22 -13.65 -14.50 -11.72
C SER A 22 -13.56 -13.11 -12.37
N LEU A 23 -12.47 -12.79 -13.05
CA LEU A 23 -12.23 -11.55 -13.78
C LEU A 23 -11.77 -11.88 -15.21
N ASP A 24 -12.38 -11.24 -16.20
CA ASP A 24 -12.10 -11.44 -17.62
C ASP A 24 -12.27 -10.12 -18.40
N GLN A 25 -12.00 -10.14 -19.70
CA GLN A 25 -12.13 -8.98 -20.58
C GLN A 25 -13.55 -8.40 -20.59
N ASP A 26 -14.57 -9.24 -20.59
CA ASP A 26 -15.97 -8.78 -20.61
C ASP A 26 -16.32 -8.00 -19.35
N ILE A 27 -15.86 -8.50 -18.21
CA ILE A 27 -16.01 -7.82 -16.91
C ILE A 27 -15.21 -6.52 -16.89
N ALA A 28 -13.96 -6.54 -17.39
CA ALA A 28 -13.12 -5.34 -17.45
C ALA A 28 -13.75 -4.24 -18.33
N TYR A 29 -14.33 -4.61 -19.49
CA TYR A 29 -15.11 -3.68 -20.33
C TYR A 29 -16.28 -3.05 -19.57
N LYS A 30 -17.09 -3.89 -18.90
CA LYS A 30 -18.25 -3.43 -18.13
C LYS A 30 -17.83 -2.48 -17.00
N ILE A 31 -16.73 -2.79 -16.31
CA ILE A 31 -16.20 -1.91 -15.25
C ILE A 31 -15.70 -0.59 -15.86
N GLY A 32 -14.99 -0.62 -16.99
CA GLY A 32 -14.53 0.59 -17.67
C GLY A 32 -15.68 1.52 -18.06
N LYS A 33 -16.73 0.96 -18.64
CA LYS A 33 -17.96 1.70 -18.98
C LYS A 33 -18.64 2.26 -17.74
N ALA A 34 -18.81 1.41 -16.70
CA ALA A 34 -19.45 1.79 -15.46
C ALA A 34 -18.69 2.90 -14.71
N PHE A 35 -17.36 2.80 -14.66
CA PHE A 35 -16.52 3.83 -14.08
C PHE A 35 -16.63 5.16 -14.83
N ALA A 36 -16.60 5.10 -16.16
CA ALA A 36 -16.77 6.27 -16.99
C ALA A 36 -18.18 6.91 -16.86
N GLU A 37 -19.24 6.11 -16.69
CA GLU A 37 -20.59 6.62 -16.36
C GLU A 37 -20.65 7.27 -14.97
N PHE A 38 -19.91 6.71 -14.01
CA PHE A 38 -19.90 7.18 -12.60
C PHE A 38 -19.19 8.52 -12.43
N VAL A 39 -18.04 8.73 -13.10
CA VAL A 39 -17.26 9.98 -12.95
C VAL A 39 -17.80 11.08 -13.89
N PRO A 40 -17.86 12.33 -13.44
CA PRO A 40 -18.41 13.42 -14.27
C PRO A 40 -17.46 13.90 -15.39
N ASP A 41 -16.15 13.62 -15.23
CA ASP A 41 -15.13 14.13 -16.15
C ASP A 41 -15.11 13.38 -17.49
N ASP A 42 -14.78 14.10 -18.56
CA ASP A 42 -14.65 13.53 -19.91
C ASP A 42 -13.29 12.86 -20.15
N ASN A 43 -12.29 13.16 -19.34
CA ASN A 43 -10.95 12.60 -19.43
C ASN A 43 -10.61 11.75 -18.21
N ILE A 44 -10.14 10.53 -18.43
CA ILE A 44 -9.80 9.56 -17.39
C ILE A 44 -8.33 9.15 -17.54
N ILE A 45 -7.57 9.25 -16.44
CA ILE A 45 -6.19 8.77 -16.38
C ILE A 45 -6.22 7.26 -16.24
N VAL A 46 -5.46 6.55 -17.09
CA VAL A 46 -5.34 5.09 -17.06
C VAL A 46 -3.88 4.67 -17.10
N GLY A 47 -3.48 3.88 -16.11
CA GLY A 47 -2.17 3.23 -16.03
C GLY A 47 -2.29 1.75 -15.71
N HIS A 48 -1.18 1.04 -15.73
CA HIS A 48 -1.14 -0.38 -15.35
C HIS A 48 0.21 -0.78 -14.76
N ASP A 49 0.23 -1.83 -13.93
CA ASP A 49 1.44 -2.48 -13.43
C ASP A 49 2.02 -3.49 -14.45
N GLY A 50 2.95 -4.36 -14.01
CA GLY A 50 3.67 -5.31 -14.87
C GLY A 50 2.98 -6.65 -15.12
N ARG A 51 1.73 -6.86 -14.72
CA ARG A 51 1.06 -8.18 -14.81
C ARG A 51 0.81 -8.62 -16.24
N ILE A 52 0.93 -9.93 -16.50
CA ILE A 52 0.81 -10.53 -17.85
C ILE A 52 -0.53 -10.20 -18.52
N SER A 53 -1.61 -10.26 -17.76
CA SER A 53 -2.97 -10.01 -18.29
C SER A 53 -3.33 -8.54 -18.46
N ASN A 54 -2.40 -7.60 -18.16
CA ASN A 54 -2.71 -6.17 -18.19
C ASN A 54 -3.05 -5.64 -19.58
N ILE A 55 -2.42 -6.16 -20.64
CA ILE A 55 -2.71 -5.68 -22.01
C ILE A 55 -4.17 -6.00 -22.38
N GLU A 56 -4.62 -7.22 -22.10
CA GLU A 56 -6.00 -7.62 -22.38
C GLU A 56 -7.01 -6.87 -21.50
N MET A 57 -6.66 -6.64 -20.23
CA MET A 57 -7.46 -5.82 -19.32
C MET A 57 -7.53 -4.36 -19.77
N LEU A 58 -6.40 -3.80 -20.25
CA LEU A 58 -6.32 -2.45 -20.78
C LEU A 58 -7.19 -2.26 -22.01
N ASP A 59 -7.08 -3.18 -23.00
CA ASP A 59 -7.89 -3.16 -24.21
C ASP A 59 -9.39 -3.13 -23.86
N ALA A 60 -9.82 -4.00 -22.96
CA ALA A 60 -11.21 -4.12 -22.55
C ALA A 60 -11.70 -2.91 -21.74
N PHE A 61 -10.96 -2.52 -20.71
CA PHE A 61 -11.32 -1.41 -19.82
C PHE A 61 -11.40 -0.08 -20.58
N THR A 62 -10.42 0.19 -21.45
CA THR A 62 -10.40 1.41 -22.26
C THR A 62 -11.48 1.42 -23.32
N SER A 63 -11.80 0.27 -23.93
CA SER A 63 -12.95 0.15 -24.83
C SER A 63 -14.27 0.46 -24.14
N GLY A 64 -14.44 0.01 -22.89
CA GLY A 64 -15.58 0.34 -22.06
C GLY A 64 -15.71 1.86 -21.83
N ILE A 65 -14.61 2.54 -21.47
CA ILE A 65 -14.57 4.01 -21.30
C ILE A 65 -14.97 4.72 -22.61
N LYS A 66 -14.34 4.35 -23.71
CA LYS A 66 -14.60 4.95 -25.04
C LYS A 66 -16.02 4.72 -25.56
N SER A 67 -16.69 3.65 -25.13
CA SER A 67 -18.06 3.32 -25.56
C SER A 67 -19.11 4.39 -25.22
N ILE A 68 -18.78 5.32 -24.34
CA ILE A 68 -19.60 6.48 -23.95
C ILE A 68 -18.94 7.80 -24.28
N ASN A 69 -18.02 7.82 -25.25
CA ASN A 69 -17.35 9.00 -25.80
C ASN A 69 -16.49 9.77 -24.77
N LYS A 70 -15.85 9.05 -23.82
CA LYS A 70 -14.85 9.66 -22.92
C LYS A 70 -13.44 9.38 -23.40
N GLU A 71 -12.54 10.32 -23.11
CA GLU A 71 -11.14 10.29 -23.53
C GLU A 71 -10.23 9.69 -22.44
N ILE A 72 -9.09 9.15 -22.87
CA ILE A 72 -8.13 8.48 -22.00
C ILE A 72 -6.80 9.24 -22.01
N ILE A 73 -6.34 9.62 -20.83
CA ILE A 73 -4.98 10.06 -20.58
C ILE A 73 -4.19 8.83 -20.16
N TYR A 74 -3.54 8.18 -21.13
CA TYR A 74 -2.79 6.95 -20.86
C TYR A 74 -1.38 7.27 -20.37
N VAL A 75 -1.05 6.77 -19.16
CA VAL A 75 0.23 7.02 -18.52
C VAL A 75 1.21 5.84 -18.59
N GLY A 76 0.74 4.69 -19.09
CA GLY A 76 1.58 3.53 -19.40
C GLY A 76 1.80 2.60 -18.22
N LEU A 77 2.95 1.91 -18.26
CA LEU A 77 3.46 1.03 -17.22
C LEU A 77 4.05 1.89 -16.09
N VAL A 78 3.31 2.04 -15.01
CA VAL A 78 3.63 2.97 -13.91
C VAL A 78 3.20 2.43 -12.54
N PRO A 79 3.85 2.86 -11.46
CA PRO A 79 3.38 2.64 -10.09
C PRO A 79 1.98 3.21 -9.82
N THR A 80 1.29 2.64 -8.84
CA THR A 80 -0.03 3.11 -8.40
C THR A 80 -0.01 4.58 -7.99
N ASP A 81 1.02 5.02 -7.26
CA ASP A 81 1.15 6.40 -6.80
C ASP A 81 1.28 7.41 -7.95
N THR A 82 1.82 7.01 -9.10
CA THR A 82 1.88 7.86 -10.29
C THR A 82 0.48 8.25 -10.76
N VAL A 83 -0.45 7.29 -10.82
CA VAL A 83 -1.85 7.56 -11.20
C VAL A 83 -2.52 8.47 -10.17
N TYR A 84 -2.32 8.23 -8.87
CA TYR A 84 -2.89 9.08 -7.83
C TYR A 84 -2.31 10.50 -7.84
N SER A 85 -0.98 10.63 -7.96
CA SER A 85 -0.32 11.94 -8.03
C SER A 85 -0.80 12.73 -9.25
N LEU A 86 -0.90 12.10 -10.42
CA LEU A 86 -1.42 12.74 -11.63
C LEU A 86 -2.92 13.07 -11.51
N SER A 87 -3.71 12.22 -10.86
CA SER A 87 -5.11 12.52 -10.56
C SER A 87 -5.24 13.79 -9.71
N GLY A 88 -4.36 13.96 -8.74
CA GLY A 88 -4.28 15.16 -7.91
C GLY A 88 -3.86 16.41 -8.69
N LEU A 89 -2.78 16.29 -9.47
CA LEU A 89 -2.19 17.39 -10.24
C LEU A 89 -3.12 17.86 -11.38
N LEU A 90 -3.65 16.95 -12.16
CA LEU A 90 -4.48 17.23 -13.33
C LEU A 90 -5.96 17.41 -12.97
N LYS A 91 -6.35 17.10 -11.73
CA LYS A 91 -7.74 17.12 -11.26
C LYS A 91 -8.66 16.29 -12.16
N LYS A 92 -8.21 15.06 -12.48
CA LYS A 92 -8.93 14.09 -13.31
C LYS A 92 -9.11 12.79 -12.54
N PRO A 93 -10.21 12.03 -12.76
CA PRO A 93 -10.34 10.68 -12.22
C PRO A 93 -9.27 9.76 -12.79
N GLY A 94 -8.91 8.74 -12.02
CA GLY A 94 -7.85 7.80 -12.39
C GLY A 94 -8.22 6.35 -12.12
N ALA A 95 -7.65 5.48 -12.95
CA ALA A 95 -7.72 4.03 -12.80
C ALA A 95 -6.34 3.43 -13.02
N ILE A 96 -5.94 2.50 -12.15
CA ILE A 96 -4.78 1.66 -12.40
C ILE A 96 -5.18 0.19 -12.43
N ILE A 97 -4.72 -0.52 -13.46
CA ILE A 97 -4.91 -1.96 -13.63
C ILE A 97 -3.80 -2.65 -12.85
N THR A 98 -4.15 -3.26 -11.73
CA THR A 98 -3.21 -3.91 -10.81
C THR A 98 -3.94 -4.85 -9.84
N ALA A 99 -3.22 -5.82 -9.32
CA ALA A 99 -3.64 -6.58 -8.14
C ALA A 99 -2.60 -6.51 -7.02
N SER A 100 -1.73 -5.47 -7.01
CA SER A 100 -0.70 -5.19 -6.00
C SER A 100 0.18 -6.44 -5.73
N HIS A 101 0.22 -6.92 -4.50
CA HIS A 101 0.99 -8.08 -4.05
C HIS A 101 0.34 -9.45 -4.31
N ASN A 102 -0.87 -9.51 -4.87
CA ASN A 102 -1.52 -10.79 -5.16
C ASN A 102 -0.70 -11.64 -6.14
N PRO A 103 -0.84 -12.98 -6.10
CA PRO A 103 -0.17 -13.88 -7.02
C PRO A 103 -0.37 -13.52 -8.50
N LYS A 104 0.50 -14.01 -9.37
CA LYS A 104 0.58 -13.66 -10.80
C LYS A 104 -0.71 -13.87 -11.62
N ASN A 105 -1.56 -14.81 -11.19
CA ASN A 105 -2.84 -15.11 -11.84
C ASN A 105 -3.98 -14.17 -11.43
N TYR A 106 -3.75 -13.24 -10.47
CA TYR A 106 -4.71 -12.21 -10.12
C TYR A 106 -4.52 -10.97 -10.98
N ASN A 107 -5.62 -10.24 -11.18
CA ASN A 107 -5.62 -8.87 -11.68
C ASN A 107 -6.75 -8.07 -11.01
N GLY A 108 -6.83 -6.78 -11.30
CA GLY A 108 -7.82 -5.92 -10.69
C GLY A 108 -7.72 -4.46 -11.12
N LEU A 109 -8.39 -3.61 -10.36
CA LEU A 109 -8.45 -2.16 -10.61
C LEU A 109 -8.52 -1.41 -9.27
N LYS A 110 -7.69 -0.38 -9.14
CA LYS A 110 -7.85 0.67 -8.13
C LYS A 110 -8.36 1.92 -8.83
N LEU A 111 -9.42 2.53 -8.30
CA LEU A 111 -10.13 3.65 -8.91
C LEU A 111 -10.10 4.86 -7.98
N CYS A 112 -9.98 6.06 -8.54
CA CYS A 112 -10.14 7.30 -7.80
C CYS A 112 -10.92 8.35 -8.60
N ASN A 113 -11.63 9.21 -7.89
CA ASN A 113 -12.15 10.47 -8.42
C ASN A 113 -11.02 11.49 -8.61
N ALA A 114 -11.32 12.59 -9.28
CA ALA A 114 -10.41 13.72 -9.42
C ALA A 114 -9.84 14.17 -8.05
N GLY A 115 -8.54 14.49 -8.01
CA GLY A 115 -7.87 14.86 -6.76
C GLY A 115 -7.42 13.65 -5.91
N ALA A 116 -7.23 12.50 -6.54
CA ALA A 116 -6.84 11.24 -5.88
C ALA A 116 -7.81 10.80 -4.77
N ILE A 117 -9.10 11.16 -4.87
CA ILE A 117 -10.11 10.76 -3.88
C ILE A 117 -10.46 9.29 -4.12
N PRO A 118 -10.20 8.38 -3.16
CA PRO A 118 -10.37 6.95 -3.39
C PRO A 118 -11.85 6.57 -3.59
N ILE A 119 -12.10 5.65 -4.49
CA ILE A 119 -13.42 5.03 -4.69
C ILE A 119 -13.39 3.66 -4.01
N GLY A 120 -13.99 3.59 -2.83
CA GLY A 120 -14.18 2.38 -2.02
C GLY A 120 -15.66 2.07 -1.83
N GLU A 121 -15.95 1.06 -1.02
CA GLU A 121 -17.30 0.57 -0.75
C GLU A 121 -18.31 1.68 -0.42
N ASN A 122 -17.90 2.62 0.44
CA ASN A 122 -18.74 3.73 0.93
C ASN A 122 -18.56 5.03 0.10
N SER A 123 -17.84 5.00 -1.02
CA SER A 123 -17.54 6.19 -1.83
C SER A 123 -17.73 5.97 -3.34
N GLY A 124 -18.63 5.05 -3.71
CA GLY A 124 -19.05 4.84 -5.10
C GLY A 124 -18.70 3.49 -5.72
N LEU A 125 -17.88 2.65 -5.09
CA LEU A 125 -17.50 1.35 -5.66
C LEU A 125 -18.72 0.44 -5.87
N MET A 126 -19.67 0.46 -4.93
CA MET A 126 -20.91 -0.31 -5.05
C MET A 126 -21.87 0.26 -6.10
N ASP A 127 -21.80 1.55 -6.40
CA ASP A 127 -22.57 2.13 -7.49
C ASP A 127 -21.96 1.76 -8.84
N ILE A 128 -20.64 1.77 -8.97
CA ILE A 128 -19.94 1.24 -10.15
C ILE A 128 -20.28 -0.23 -10.37
N LYS A 129 -20.33 -1.06 -9.31
CA LYS A 129 -20.73 -2.46 -9.38
C LYS A 129 -22.14 -2.61 -9.97
N LYS A 130 -23.12 -1.82 -9.47
CA LYS A 130 -24.51 -1.84 -9.99
C LYS A 130 -24.57 -1.44 -11.47
N LEU A 131 -23.74 -0.46 -11.90
CA LEU A 131 -23.64 -0.05 -13.29
C LEU A 131 -23.02 -1.16 -14.15
N ALA A 132 -21.96 -1.82 -13.65
CA ALA A 132 -21.28 -2.92 -14.35
C ALA A 132 -22.13 -4.19 -14.47
N ASP A 133 -23.12 -4.38 -13.59
CA ASP A 133 -24.04 -5.53 -13.63
C ASP A 133 -25.10 -5.43 -14.75
N ARG A 134 -25.18 -4.28 -15.41
CA ARG A 134 -26.11 -4.08 -16.53
C ARG A 134 -25.71 -4.93 -17.73
N ASN A 135 -26.74 -5.40 -18.47
CA ASN A 135 -26.51 -6.07 -19.72
C ASN A 135 -26.13 -5.03 -20.79
N VAL A 136 -24.93 -5.14 -21.35
CA VAL A 136 -24.40 -4.22 -22.36
C VAL A 136 -23.79 -5.01 -23.52
N GLU A 137 -23.87 -4.47 -24.72
CA GLU A 137 -23.13 -5.00 -25.86
C GLU A 137 -21.63 -4.72 -25.63
N ILE A 138 -20.80 -5.77 -25.74
CA ILE A 138 -19.37 -5.70 -25.53
C ILE A 138 -18.66 -5.63 -26.87
N ARG A 139 -17.87 -4.60 -27.06
CA ARG A 139 -17.03 -4.41 -28.24
C ARG A 139 -15.63 -3.99 -27.76
N ILE A 140 -14.72 -4.94 -27.76
CA ILE A 140 -13.33 -4.72 -27.33
C ILE A 140 -12.48 -4.44 -28.56
N GLU A 141 -11.80 -3.31 -28.53
CA GLU A 141 -10.84 -2.90 -29.54
C GLU A 141 -9.44 -2.85 -28.92
N LYS A 142 -8.43 -3.19 -29.70
CA LYS A 142 -7.05 -3.06 -29.26
C LYS A 142 -6.76 -1.59 -28.96
N PHE A 143 -6.31 -1.31 -27.75
CA PHE A 143 -5.96 0.05 -27.35
C PHE A 143 -4.73 0.52 -28.13
N GLN A 144 -4.92 1.54 -28.94
CA GLN A 144 -3.83 2.21 -29.65
C GLN A 144 -3.60 3.56 -28.95
N ASN A 145 -2.43 3.72 -28.40
CA ASN A 145 -2.03 5.00 -27.82
C ASN A 145 -1.06 5.68 -28.77
N ASN A 146 -1.53 6.72 -29.43
CA ASN A 146 -0.69 7.54 -30.32
C ASN A 146 0.05 8.65 -29.54
N ASP A 147 -0.46 9.03 -28.35
CA ASP A 147 0.08 10.12 -27.55
C ASP A 147 0.32 9.64 -26.11
N LYS A 148 1.48 9.01 -25.89
CA LYS A 148 1.86 8.59 -24.55
C LYS A 148 2.14 9.82 -23.68
N TYR A 149 1.31 10.01 -22.65
CA TYR A 149 1.60 10.98 -21.61
C TYR A 149 2.85 10.53 -20.83
N LEU A 150 3.90 11.34 -20.85
CA LEU A 150 5.20 10.93 -20.31
C LEU A 150 5.31 11.00 -18.79
N GLY A 151 4.28 11.51 -18.09
CA GLY A 151 4.27 11.59 -16.63
C GLY A 151 5.31 12.55 -16.03
N ASN A 152 5.83 13.48 -16.81
CA ASN A 152 6.85 14.42 -16.33
C ASN A 152 6.38 15.21 -15.11
N GLU A 153 5.09 15.55 -15.02
CA GLU A 153 4.49 16.25 -13.89
C GLU A 153 4.60 15.45 -12.59
N TYR A 154 4.56 14.11 -12.67
CA TYR A 154 4.79 13.26 -11.51
C TYR A 154 6.22 13.44 -10.96
N TYR A 155 7.24 13.38 -11.82
CA TYR A 155 8.63 13.55 -11.38
C TYR A 155 8.93 14.98 -10.90
N GLU A 156 8.36 16.00 -11.54
CA GLU A 156 8.46 17.38 -11.06
C GLU A 156 7.77 17.56 -9.70
N HIS A 157 6.66 16.88 -9.49
CA HIS A 157 5.99 16.86 -8.19
C HIS A 157 6.86 16.23 -7.11
N LEU A 158 7.46 15.07 -7.37
CA LEU A 158 8.40 14.43 -6.44
C LEU A 158 9.58 15.34 -6.09
N LYS A 159 10.20 16.00 -7.09
CA LYS A 159 11.30 16.96 -6.88
C LYS A 159 10.88 18.16 -6.03
N LYS A 160 9.64 18.61 -6.19
CA LYS A 160 9.09 19.69 -5.37
C LYS A 160 8.89 19.28 -3.92
N LEU A 161 8.47 18.04 -3.66
CA LEU A 161 8.26 17.50 -2.32
C LEU A 161 9.60 17.16 -1.62
N VAL A 162 10.50 16.55 -2.37
CA VAL A 162 11.84 16.19 -1.90
C VAL A 162 12.86 16.60 -2.95
N SER A 163 13.56 17.72 -2.72
CA SER A 163 14.60 18.19 -3.62
C SER A 163 15.78 17.20 -3.67
N PRO A 164 16.30 16.85 -4.86
CA PRO A 164 17.46 15.96 -4.98
C PRO A 164 18.68 16.43 -4.18
N GLU A 165 18.90 17.73 -4.04
CA GLU A 165 20.01 18.32 -3.29
C GLU A 165 19.88 18.10 -1.78
N SER A 166 18.67 17.75 -1.31
CA SER A 166 18.43 17.45 0.11
C SER A 166 18.83 16.01 0.51
N ILE A 167 19.18 15.18 -0.47
CA ILE A 167 19.58 13.78 -0.26
C ILE A 167 21.10 13.65 -0.39
N SER A 168 21.73 13.06 0.63
CA SER A 168 23.17 12.81 0.62
C SER A 168 23.56 11.77 -0.42
N GLN A 169 24.50 12.10 -1.29
CA GLN A 169 25.08 11.17 -2.27
C GLN A 169 26.01 10.11 -1.61
N LYS A 170 26.24 10.22 -0.28
CA LYS A 170 27.01 9.24 0.48
C LYS A 170 26.18 8.06 0.95
N LEU A 171 24.84 8.21 0.99
CA LEU A 171 23.95 7.10 1.33
C LEU A 171 24.07 6.00 0.29
N ASN A 172 24.39 4.79 0.75
CA ASN A 172 24.58 3.60 -0.06
C ASN A 172 23.52 2.56 0.37
N PHE A 173 22.63 2.17 -0.53
CA PHE A 173 21.48 1.36 -0.13
C PHE A 173 21.12 0.28 -1.15
N GLY A 174 20.32 -0.70 -0.70
CA GLY A 174 19.80 -1.79 -1.50
C GLY A 174 18.37 -1.55 -1.98
N ILE A 175 18.06 -1.94 -3.22
CA ILE A 175 16.67 -1.98 -3.74
C ILE A 175 16.36 -3.39 -4.21
N ASP A 176 15.20 -3.88 -3.80
CA ASP A 176 14.53 -5.02 -4.38
C ASP A 176 13.24 -4.56 -5.09
N GLY A 177 13.23 -4.69 -6.42
CA GLY A 177 12.08 -4.32 -7.24
C GLY A 177 11.00 -5.40 -7.31
N GLY A 178 11.25 -6.62 -6.78
CA GLY A 178 10.33 -7.75 -6.77
C GLY A 178 9.78 -8.15 -8.15
N ASN A 179 10.51 -7.83 -9.24
CA ASN A 179 10.02 -7.89 -10.62
C ASN A 179 8.72 -7.09 -10.87
N GLY A 180 8.38 -6.19 -9.94
CA GLY A 180 7.21 -5.31 -9.99
C GLY A 180 7.44 -4.05 -10.83
N VAL A 181 6.44 -3.19 -10.82
CA VAL A 181 6.41 -1.99 -11.69
C VAL A 181 7.43 -0.90 -11.30
N PHE A 182 8.01 -0.96 -10.08
CA PHE A 182 9.05 -0.01 -9.66
C PHE A 182 10.21 0.05 -10.68
N GLY A 183 10.59 -1.09 -11.27
CA GLY A 183 11.64 -1.16 -12.28
C GLY A 183 11.40 -0.25 -13.49
N ALA A 184 10.15 -0.04 -13.88
CA ALA A 184 9.79 0.81 -15.02
C ALA A 184 10.09 2.31 -14.81
N VAL A 185 10.18 2.77 -13.56
CA VAL A 185 10.45 4.18 -13.20
C VAL A 185 11.84 4.38 -12.61
N PHE A 186 12.56 3.30 -12.30
CA PHE A 186 13.84 3.34 -11.62
C PHE A 186 14.89 4.21 -12.33
N ASP A 187 15.10 4.01 -13.63
CA ASP A 187 16.12 4.76 -14.39
C ASP A 187 15.85 6.27 -14.37
N THR A 188 14.59 6.67 -14.49
CA THR A 188 14.21 8.09 -14.43
C THR A 188 14.47 8.67 -13.04
N LEU A 189 14.08 7.96 -11.98
CA LEU A 189 14.35 8.36 -10.60
C LEU A 189 15.86 8.44 -10.33
N ASN A 190 16.60 7.42 -10.78
CA ASN A 190 18.05 7.39 -10.62
C ASN A 190 18.75 8.53 -11.38
N ASN A 191 18.26 8.89 -12.56
CA ASN A 191 18.78 10.04 -13.31
C ASN A 191 18.52 11.37 -12.59
N ILE A 192 17.41 11.49 -11.87
CA ILE A 192 17.04 12.70 -11.11
C ILE A 192 17.83 12.78 -9.79
N TYR A 193 17.79 11.71 -8.99
CA TYR A 193 18.29 11.72 -7.61
C TYR A 193 19.74 11.22 -7.49
N LYS A 194 20.33 10.62 -8.53
CA LYS A 194 21.71 10.10 -8.55
C LYS A 194 22.00 9.14 -7.42
N PHE A 195 21.14 8.13 -7.26
CA PHE A 195 21.27 7.14 -6.21
C PHE A 195 22.60 6.41 -6.22
N ASN A 196 23.23 6.25 -5.06
CA ASN A 196 24.31 5.29 -4.84
C ASN A 196 23.67 3.98 -4.36
N VAL A 197 23.31 3.11 -5.31
CA VAL A 197 22.39 1.99 -5.07
C VAL A 197 22.90 0.70 -5.69
N LYS A 198 22.66 -0.40 -4.96
CA LYS A 198 22.70 -1.77 -5.52
C LYS A 198 21.28 -2.29 -5.62
N SER A 199 20.92 -2.91 -6.74
CA SER A 199 19.53 -3.32 -6.98
C SER A 199 19.46 -4.76 -7.47
N ILE A 200 18.36 -5.43 -7.10
CA ILE A 200 17.96 -6.74 -7.57
C ILE A 200 16.53 -6.68 -8.11
N TYR A 201 16.22 -7.56 -9.04
CA TYR A 201 14.87 -7.82 -9.56
C TYR A 201 14.13 -6.59 -10.09
N LEU A 202 14.86 -5.64 -10.72
CA LEU A 202 14.27 -4.45 -11.36
C LEU A 202 13.59 -4.73 -12.70
N GLU A 203 13.95 -5.83 -13.37
CA GLU A 203 13.25 -6.22 -14.61
C GLU A 203 11.78 -6.51 -14.31
N VAL A 204 10.89 -5.79 -15.00
CA VAL A 204 9.44 -5.97 -14.83
C VAL A 204 9.02 -7.28 -15.47
N ASP A 205 8.60 -8.25 -14.67
CA ASP A 205 8.10 -9.56 -15.13
C ASP A 205 6.88 -9.99 -14.30
N GLY A 206 5.70 -9.98 -14.92
CA GLY A 206 4.45 -10.39 -14.29
C GLY A 206 4.37 -11.86 -13.87
N ASN A 207 5.41 -12.67 -14.14
CA ASN A 207 5.56 -14.02 -13.59
C ASN A 207 6.14 -14.03 -12.17
N PHE A 208 6.78 -12.93 -11.74
CA PHE A 208 7.49 -12.84 -10.46
C PHE A 208 8.45 -14.02 -10.23
N PRO A 209 9.49 -14.19 -11.11
CA PRO A 209 10.27 -15.42 -11.15
C PRO A 209 11.19 -15.63 -9.95
N ASN A 210 11.54 -14.59 -9.21
CA ASN A 210 12.48 -14.67 -8.11
C ASN A 210 11.78 -14.96 -6.76
N HIS A 211 10.80 -14.15 -6.41
CA HIS A 211 9.91 -14.33 -5.27
C HIS A 211 8.57 -13.62 -5.51
N PRO A 212 7.50 -13.94 -4.77
CA PRO A 212 6.27 -13.15 -4.81
C PRO A 212 6.53 -11.67 -4.52
N ALA A 213 5.89 -10.78 -5.25
CA ALA A 213 6.04 -9.33 -5.05
C ALA A 213 5.25 -8.84 -3.83
N ASP A 214 5.44 -9.52 -2.70
CA ASP A 214 4.85 -9.22 -1.39
C ASP A 214 5.93 -9.07 -0.32
N PRO A 215 6.43 -7.85 -0.07
CA PRO A 215 7.48 -7.61 0.90
C PRO A 215 6.99 -7.71 2.36
N SER A 216 5.69 -7.91 2.60
CA SER A 216 5.16 -8.15 3.95
C SER A 216 5.46 -9.57 4.45
N ASP A 217 5.74 -10.51 3.56
CA ASP A 217 6.28 -11.82 3.90
C ASP A 217 7.81 -11.72 3.99
N GLU A 218 8.33 -11.87 5.20
CA GLU A 218 9.76 -11.73 5.48
C GLU A 218 10.64 -12.74 4.71
N SER A 219 10.10 -13.89 4.32
CA SER A 219 10.80 -14.86 3.49
C SER A 219 11.19 -14.31 2.11
N ASN A 220 10.42 -13.37 1.57
CA ASN A 220 10.68 -12.70 0.30
C ASN A 220 11.80 -11.62 0.41
N LEU A 221 12.25 -11.29 1.61
CA LEU A 221 13.29 -10.28 1.85
C LEU A 221 14.71 -10.87 1.96
N THR A 222 14.85 -12.20 1.84
CA THR A 222 16.13 -12.89 2.07
C THR A 222 17.26 -12.34 1.19
N ASP A 223 17.01 -12.16 -0.09
CA ASP A 223 18.03 -11.68 -1.04
C ASP A 223 18.39 -10.22 -0.80
N LEU A 224 17.41 -9.38 -0.45
CA LEU A 224 17.67 -7.98 -0.06
C LEU A 224 18.49 -7.90 1.24
N LYS A 225 18.20 -8.75 2.25
CA LYS A 225 18.98 -8.82 3.49
C LYS A 225 20.43 -9.18 3.21
N ASN A 226 20.65 -10.21 2.40
CA ASN A 226 21.99 -10.60 1.97
C ASN A 226 22.68 -9.47 1.20
N LEU A 227 21.98 -8.82 0.27
CA LEU A 227 22.53 -7.70 -0.50
C LEU A 227 23.01 -6.58 0.43
N VAL A 228 22.23 -6.23 1.46
CA VAL A 228 22.61 -5.17 2.42
C VAL A 228 23.82 -5.57 3.26
N ILE A 229 23.81 -6.79 3.83
CA ILE A 229 24.87 -7.26 4.72
C ILE A 229 26.18 -7.46 3.96
N ASP A 230 26.15 -8.16 2.83
CA ASP A 230 27.36 -8.52 2.05
C ASP A 230 28.06 -7.29 1.44
N ASN A 231 27.35 -6.17 1.32
CA ASN A 231 27.89 -4.95 0.72
C ASN A 231 28.01 -3.77 1.69
N ASP A 232 27.82 -3.98 3.01
CA ASP A 232 27.85 -2.94 4.07
C ASP A 232 27.00 -1.72 3.67
N LEU A 233 25.75 -1.95 3.23
CA LEU A 233 24.84 -0.88 2.83
C LEU A 233 24.19 -0.24 4.07
N ASP A 234 23.81 1.03 3.95
CA ASP A 234 23.19 1.78 5.05
C ASP A 234 21.77 1.27 5.37
N PHE A 235 21.05 0.82 4.35
CA PHE A 235 19.70 0.23 4.47
C PHE A 235 19.30 -0.50 3.18
N GLY A 236 18.14 -1.16 3.20
CA GLY A 236 17.50 -1.72 2.02
C GLY A 236 16.01 -1.39 1.97
N ILE A 237 15.43 -1.43 0.77
CA ILE A 237 13.98 -1.31 0.55
C ILE A 237 13.52 -2.34 -0.48
N ALA A 238 12.40 -3.03 -0.17
CA ALA A 238 11.67 -3.89 -1.09
C ALA A 238 10.31 -3.27 -1.43
N PHE A 239 9.97 -3.25 -2.73
CA PHE A 239 8.69 -2.76 -3.24
C PHE A 239 7.74 -3.92 -3.52
N ASP A 240 6.42 -3.68 -3.35
CA ASP A 240 5.42 -4.63 -3.83
C ASP A 240 5.12 -4.45 -5.34
N GLY A 241 4.24 -5.31 -5.88
CA GLY A 241 4.04 -5.42 -7.33
C GLY A 241 3.62 -4.14 -8.04
N ASP A 242 2.88 -3.24 -7.38
CA ASP A 242 2.47 -1.94 -7.92
C ASP A 242 3.11 -0.75 -7.21
N ALA A 243 4.11 -1.02 -6.36
CA ALA A 243 5.01 -0.07 -5.70
C ALA A 243 4.29 1.01 -4.86
N ASP A 244 3.14 0.69 -4.28
CA ASP A 244 2.49 1.56 -3.30
C ASP A 244 2.94 1.26 -1.86
N ARG A 245 3.61 0.09 -1.64
CA ARG A 245 4.24 -0.30 -0.38
C ARG A 245 5.75 -0.45 -0.53
N GLY A 246 6.45 -0.01 0.52
CA GLY A 246 7.89 -0.21 0.66
C GLY A 246 8.25 -0.70 2.06
N VAL A 247 8.83 -1.90 2.15
CA VAL A 247 9.35 -2.46 3.39
C VAL A 247 10.83 -2.20 3.48
N PHE A 248 11.26 -1.57 4.59
CA PHE A 248 12.63 -1.19 4.81
C PHE A 248 13.35 -2.19 5.72
N ILE A 249 14.65 -2.35 5.48
CA ILE A 249 15.55 -3.11 6.35
C ILE A 249 16.75 -2.23 6.75
N ASP A 250 17.26 -2.42 7.96
CA ASP A 250 18.42 -1.68 8.43
C ASP A 250 19.74 -2.26 7.91
N ASN A 251 20.85 -1.61 8.27
CA ASN A 251 22.21 -2.02 7.90
C ASN A 251 22.67 -3.38 8.50
N LEU A 252 21.87 -3.97 9.39
CA LEU A 252 22.10 -5.32 9.95
C LEU A 252 21.15 -6.36 9.33
N GLY A 253 20.34 -5.98 8.33
CA GLY A 253 19.37 -6.86 7.68
C GLY A 253 18.09 -7.10 8.50
N ARG A 254 17.82 -6.30 9.54
CA ARG A 254 16.61 -6.39 10.34
C ARG A 254 15.47 -5.61 9.67
N VAL A 255 14.30 -6.21 9.62
CA VAL A 255 13.10 -5.57 9.04
C VAL A 255 12.63 -4.44 9.95
N ILE A 256 12.35 -3.29 9.36
CA ILE A 256 11.78 -2.13 10.05
C ILE A 256 10.26 -2.21 9.89
N SER A 257 9.53 -2.40 10.99
CA SER A 257 8.08 -2.48 10.94
C SER A 257 7.45 -1.18 10.42
N GLY A 258 6.27 -1.28 9.79
CA GLY A 258 5.51 -0.10 9.36
C GLY A 258 5.19 0.84 10.53
N SER A 259 5.01 0.30 11.75
CA SER A 259 4.84 1.11 12.97
C SER A 259 6.09 1.94 13.29
N MET A 260 7.29 1.35 13.21
CA MET A 260 8.56 2.06 13.41
C MET A 260 8.77 3.11 12.33
N MET A 261 8.54 2.76 11.06
CA MET A 261 8.64 3.72 9.96
C MET A 261 7.67 4.89 10.13
N THR A 262 6.45 4.63 10.65
CA THR A 262 5.48 5.69 10.97
C THR A 262 6.05 6.66 12.02
N VAL A 263 6.73 6.17 13.05
CA VAL A 263 7.42 7.01 14.05
C VAL A 263 8.51 7.84 13.39
N LEU A 264 9.46 7.21 12.70
CA LEU A 264 10.62 7.88 12.10
C LEU A 264 10.21 9.01 11.16
N ILE A 265 9.24 8.75 10.28
CA ILE A 265 8.74 9.74 9.32
C ILE A 265 7.96 10.84 10.05
N SER A 266 7.10 10.48 11.02
CA SER A 266 6.32 11.47 11.80
C SER A 266 7.23 12.42 12.57
N GLU A 267 8.25 11.92 13.24
CA GLU A 267 9.22 12.75 13.96
C GLU A 267 9.96 13.69 13.01
N PHE A 268 10.46 13.16 11.89
CA PHE A 268 11.17 13.96 10.90
C PHE A 268 10.31 15.08 10.33
N LEU A 269 9.07 14.77 9.90
CA LEU A 269 8.17 15.75 9.29
C LEU A 269 7.62 16.76 10.33
N SER A 270 7.37 16.32 11.56
CA SER A 270 6.82 17.18 12.62
C SER A 270 7.76 18.30 13.03
N THR A 271 9.09 18.12 12.90
CA THR A 271 10.07 19.18 13.18
C THR A 271 9.82 20.48 12.41
N GLN A 272 9.11 20.39 11.28
CA GLN A 272 8.85 21.51 10.37
C GLN A 272 7.52 22.22 10.66
N LYS A 273 6.71 21.74 11.63
CA LYS A 273 5.36 22.24 11.92
C LYS A 273 5.09 22.33 13.43
N LYS A 274 4.34 23.36 13.83
CA LYS A 274 3.94 23.53 15.25
C LYS A 274 2.86 22.52 15.66
N GLN A 275 2.04 22.07 14.74
CA GLN A 275 0.99 21.07 14.93
C GLN A 275 1.10 20.09 13.79
N PHE A 276 1.23 18.81 14.11
CA PHE A 276 1.39 17.72 13.14
C PHE A 276 0.37 16.64 13.42
N ARG A 277 -0.44 16.30 12.41
CA ARG A 277 -1.53 15.35 12.52
C ARG A 277 -1.19 14.08 11.76
N VAL A 278 -1.36 12.95 12.41
CA VAL A 278 -1.10 11.63 11.86
C VAL A 278 -2.36 10.75 11.95
N VAL A 279 -2.75 10.15 10.83
CA VAL A 279 -3.75 9.10 10.81
C VAL A 279 -3.05 7.74 10.84
N HIS A 280 -3.57 6.83 11.64
CA HIS A 280 -3.08 5.47 11.74
C HIS A 280 -4.21 4.46 11.77
N ASN A 281 -3.95 3.23 11.31
CA ASN A 281 -4.91 2.15 11.49
C ASN A 281 -4.77 1.47 12.86
N VAL A 282 -5.69 0.56 13.16
CA VAL A 282 -5.72 -0.18 14.44
C VAL A 282 -4.50 -1.06 14.67
N ASN A 283 -3.72 -1.40 13.64
CA ASN A 283 -2.56 -2.30 13.72
C ASN A 283 -1.26 -1.57 14.04
N VAL A 284 -1.24 -0.24 14.06
CA VAL A 284 -0.05 0.50 14.47
C VAL A 284 0.19 0.29 15.96
N SER A 285 1.42 -0.08 16.29
CA SER A 285 1.90 -0.40 17.64
C SER A 285 1.50 0.66 18.68
N PRO A 286 0.92 0.28 19.82
CA PRO A 286 0.70 1.21 20.93
C PRO A 286 1.98 1.88 21.41
N HIS A 287 3.12 1.19 21.35
CA HIS A 287 4.42 1.77 21.67
C HIS A 287 4.77 2.91 20.71
N ALA A 288 4.61 2.71 19.40
CA ALA A 288 4.75 3.75 18.38
C ALA A 288 3.84 4.95 18.64
N LEU A 289 2.55 4.70 18.97
CA LEU A 289 1.59 5.76 19.27
C LEU A 289 2.01 6.59 20.50
N ASN A 290 2.55 5.94 21.53
CA ASN A 290 3.04 6.64 22.73
C ASN A 290 4.25 7.53 22.43
N ILE A 291 5.20 7.07 21.61
CA ILE A 291 6.35 7.87 21.17
C ILE A 291 5.86 9.12 20.42
N MET A 292 4.98 8.96 19.45
CA MET A 292 4.45 10.09 18.66
C MET A 292 3.66 11.09 19.53
N LYS A 293 2.85 10.63 20.48
CA LYS A 293 2.15 11.50 21.44
C LYS A 293 3.12 12.33 22.29
N ASN A 294 4.21 11.73 22.76
CA ASN A 294 5.23 12.42 23.53
C ASN A 294 5.95 13.52 22.72
N ASN A 295 5.94 13.40 21.40
CA ASN A 295 6.49 14.37 20.46
C ASN A 295 5.44 15.38 19.94
N ASN A 296 4.33 15.56 20.64
CA ASN A 296 3.22 16.47 20.31
C ASN A 296 2.56 16.21 18.95
N VAL A 297 2.55 14.98 18.51
CA VAL A 297 1.80 14.54 17.32
C VAL A 297 0.35 14.27 17.69
N GLU A 298 -0.58 14.88 16.99
CA GLU A 298 -2.02 14.62 17.14
C GLU A 298 -2.40 13.39 16.33
N LEU A 299 -2.96 12.36 17.00
CA LEU A 299 -3.21 11.03 16.43
C LEU A 299 -4.69 10.78 16.18
N TYR A 300 -5.01 10.25 14.99
CA TYR A 300 -6.36 9.86 14.58
C TYR A 300 -6.38 8.41 14.14
N LYS A 301 -7.21 7.59 14.79
CA LYS A 301 -7.33 6.16 14.54
C LYS A 301 -8.45 5.86 13.55
N CYS A 302 -8.21 4.92 12.62
CA CYS A 302 -9.25 4.41 11.72
C CYS A 302 -9.13 2.89 11.49
N LYS A 303 -10.06 2.34 10.71
CA LYS A 303 -10.00 0.95 10.24
C LYS A 303 -8.86 0.74 9.26
N VAL A 304 -8.41 -0.51 9.12
CA VAL A 304 -7.43 -0.92 8.10
C VAL A 304 -7.99 -0.68 6.70
N GLY A 305 -7.12 -0.26 5.79
CA GLY A 305 -7.40 -0.10 4.37
C GLY A 305 -7.16 1.32 3.85
N HIS A 306 -6.49 1.39 2.71
CA HIS A 306 -6.02 2.65 2.13
C HIS A 306 -7.14 3.69 1.89
N SER A 307 -8.36 3.26 1.57
CA SER A 307 -9.49 4.18 1.39
C SER A 307 -9.94 4.81 2.71
N ASN A 308 -9.87 4.07 3.84
CA ASN A 308 -10.21 4.56 5.16
C ASN A 308 -9.19 5.59 5.66
N ILE A 309 -7.89 5.30 5.50
CA ILE A 309 -6.81 6.24 5.84
C ILE A 309 -6.95 7.52 5.01
N LYS A 310 -7.04 7.41 3.69
CA LYS A 310 -7.17 8.56 2.78
C LYS A 310 -8.39 9.43 3.08
N LYS A 311 -9.51 8.80 3.46
CA LYS A 311 -10.73 9.52 3.88
C LYS A 311 -10.49 10.24 5.20
N MET A 312 -10.03 9.55 6.23
CA MET A 312 -9.78 10.14 7.55
C MET A 312 -8.78 11.29 7.45
N MET A 313 -7.70 11.12 6.68
CA MET A 313 -6.72 12.19 6.49
C MET A 313 -7.33 13.46 5.90
N ARG A 314 -8.26 13.34 4.95
CA ARG A 314 -8.99 14.50 4.39
C ARG A 314 -9.95 15.11 5.39
N ASP A 315 -10.68 14.27 6.14
CA ASP A 315 -11.67 14.72 7.13
C ASP A 315 -11.03 15.57 8.25
N VAL A 316 -9.80 15.22 8.66
CA VAL A 316 -9.08 15.93 9.76
C VAL A 316 -7.92 16.80 9.27
N ASP A 317 -7.74 16.93 7.96
CA ASP A 317 -6.60 17.60 7.32
C ASP A 317 -5.25 17.14 7.90
N ALA A 318 -5.05 15.80 7.95
CA ALA A 318 -3.83 15.22 8.50
C ALA A 318 -2.64 15.40 7.55
N ASP A 319 -1.47 15.58 8.12
CA ASP A 319 -0.22 15.79 7.38
C ASP A 319 0.33 14.49 6.81
N PHE A 320 0.16 13.40 7.57
CA PHE A 320 0.75 12.10 7.28
C PHE A 320 -0.20 10.98 7.71
N GLY A 321 -0.09 9.84 7.05
CA GLY A 321 -0.75 8.61 7.45
C GLY A 321 0.22 7.45 7.39
N GLY A 322 0.12 6.50 8.35
CA GLY A 322 0.96 5.32 8.38
C GLY A 322 0.19 4.07 8.77
N GLU A 323 0.52 2.96 8.10
CA GLU A 323 -0.02 1.64 8.41
C GLU A 323 1.09 0.65 8.76
N HIS A 324 0.77 -0.31 9.61
CA HIS A 324 1.71 -1.42 9.91
C HIS A 324 2.09 -2.21 8.65
N SER A 325 1.21 -2.24 7.65
CA SER A 325 1.40 -2.90 6.34
C SER A 325 2.34 -2.18 5.37
N ALA A 326 3.06 -1.14 5.85
CA ALA A 326 4.02 -0.35 5.09
C ALA A 326 3.41 0.50 3.94
N HIS A 327 2.14 0.92 4.08
CA HIS A 327 1.60 2.02 3.31
C HIS A 327 1.80 3.34 4.06
N PHE A 328 2.28 4.37 3.37
CA PHE A 328 2.51 5.69 3.94
C PHE A 328 1.91 6.77 3.04
N TYR A 329 1.13 7.65 3.63
CA TYR A 329 0.25 8.61 2.97
C TYR A 329 0.69 10.03 3.29
N TYR A 330 0.64 10.92 2.31
CA TYR A 330 1.13 12.29 2.47
C TYR A 330 0.08 13.30 2.01
N ARG A 331 -0.24 14.29 2.85
CA ARG A 331 -1.16 15.37 2.48
C ARG A 331 -0.69 16.07 1.21
N ASP A 332 0.59 16.39 1.14
CA ASP A 332 1.17 17.13 0.03
C ASP A 332 1.28 16.29 -1.25
N ASN A 333 1.05 14.96 -1.15
CA ASN A 333 0.80 14.04 -2.27
C ASN A 333 -0.69 13.70 -2.40
N PHE A 334 -1.57 14.68 -2.20
CA PHE A 334 -3.02 14.52 -2.32
C PHE A 334 -3.60 13.42 -1.42
N TYR A 335 -3.01 13.21 -0.23
CA TYR A 335 -3.34 12.15 0.73
C TYR A 335 -3.17 10.73 0.17
N ALA A 336 -2.43 10.59 -0.92
CA ALA A 336 -2.15 9.29 -1.52
C ALA A 336 -0.96 8.61 -0.86
N ASP A 337 -0.98 7.28 -0.89
CA ASP A 337 0.13 6.41 -0.55
C ASP A 337 1.20 6.47 -1.65
N SER A 338 2.46 6.39 -1.23
CA SER A 338 3.60 6.34 -2.14
C SER A 338 4.82 5.77 -1.44
N ALA A 339 5.25 4.57 -1.82
CA ALA A 339 6.51 4.01 -1.35
C ALA A 339 7.71 4.76 -1.92
N ILE A 340 7.59 5.30 -3.13
CA ILE A 340 8.66 6.11 -3.77
C ILE A 340 8.89 7.40 -2.99
N LEU A 341 7.83 8.15 -2.67
CA LEU A 341 7.95 9.36 -1.86
C LEU A 341 8.46 9.02 -0.44
N THR A 342 8.05 7.89 0.12
CA THR A 342 8.53 7.39 1.41
C THR A 342 10.04 7.13 1.36
N LEU A 343 10.54 6.46 0.33
CA LEU A 343 11.98 6.27 0.11
C LEU A 343 12.72 7.62 0.07
N LEU A 344 12.24 8.57 -0.69
CA LEU A 344 12.89 9.88 -0.83
C LEU A 344 12.91 10.68 0.50
N ILE A 345 11.80 10.66 1.24
CA ILE A 345 11.72 11.30 2.57
C ILE A 345 12.64 10.58 3.55
N PHE A 346 12.68 9.26 3.54
CA PHE A 346 13.54 8.47 4.40
C PHE A 346 15.04 8.71 4.11
N MET A 347 15.42 8.77 2.84
CA MET A 347 16.78 9.15 2.44
C MET A 347 17.15 10.55 2.93
N LYS A 348 16.21 11.52 2.84
CA LYS A 348 16.43 12.87 3.37
C LYS A 348 16.58 12.87 4.90
N LEU A 349 15.79 12.06 5.61
CA LEU A 349 15.92 11.85 7.07
C LEU A 349 17.33 11.35 7.41
N LEU A 350 17.77 10.27 6.75
CA LEU A 350 19.10 9.69 6.98
C LEU A 350 20.23 10.63 6.59
N SER A 351 20.05 11.46 5.57
CA SER A 351 21.04 12.47 5.15
C SER A 351 21.35 13.49 6.24
N ASN A 352 20.42 13.72 7.15
CA ASN A 352 20.57 14.62 8.28
C ASN A 352 21.10 13.93 9.55
N ASN A 353 21.28 12.60 9.50
CA ASN A 353 21.72 11.81 10.64
C ASN A 353 23.16 11.29 10.41
N LYS A 354 23.91 11.10 11.49
CA LYS A 354 25.30 10.59 11.46
C LYS A 354 25.39 9.13 11.93
N ASP A 355 24.38 8.67 12.64
CA ASP A 355 24.37 7.34 13.22
C ASP A 355 23.90 6.31 12.18
N LYS A 356 24.38 5.07 12.30
CA LYS A 356 23.86 3.95 11.54
C LYS A 356 22.39 3.72 11.85
N LEU A 357 21.61 3.33 10.86
CA LEU A 357 20.16 3.15 11.01
C LEU A 357 19.79 2.17 12.14
N SER A 358 20.56 1.10 12.30
CA SER A 358 20.37 0.15 13.41
C SER A 358 20.45 0.81 14.79
N LEU A 359 21.38 1.74 15.00
CA LEU A 359 21.52 2.47 16.27
C LEU A 359 20.34 3.44 16.47
N ILE A 360 19.89 4.10 15.40
CA ILE A 360 18.70 4.96 15.46
C ILE A 360 17.48 4.16 15.93
N ILE A 361 17.27 2.99 15.35
CA ILE A 361 16.13 2.11 15.66
C ILE A 361 16.22 1.58 17.09
N ASP A 362 17.42 1.13 17.52
CA ASP A 362 17.62 0.57 18.85
C ASP A 362 17.28 1.56 19.98
N ASN A 363 17.43 2.88 19.74
CA ASN A 363 17.07 3.91 20.73
C ASN A 363 15.57 3.96 21.04
N TYR A 364 14.70 3.43 20.17
CA TYR A 364 13.26 3.43 20.38
C TYR A 364 12.77 2.27 21.26
N ASN A 365 13.61 1.27 21.51
CA ASN A 365 13.29 0.12 22.37
C ASN A 365 11.92 -0.53 22.06
N PHE A 366 11.63 -0.80 20.80
CA PHE A 366 10.38 -1.48 20.44
C PHE A 366 10.29 -2.85 21.10
N PRO A 367 9.10 -3.21 21.62
CA PRO A 367 8.90 -4.51 22.23
C PRO A 367 8.90 -5.64 21.18
N PRO A 368 9.12 -6.91 21.60
CA PRO A 368 8.93 -8.07 20.75
C PRO A 368 7.56 -8.07 20.09
N SER A 369 7.52 -8.42 18.80
CA SER A 369 6.31 -8.45 17.97
C SER A 369 6.24 -9.72 17.15
N SER A 370 5.02 -10.27 16.97
CA SER A 370 4.79 -11.45 16.13
C SER A 370 4.83 -11.17 14.62
N GLY A 371 4.76 -9.89 14.22
CA GLY A 371 4.30 -9.56 12.88
C GLY A 371 2.84 -10.00 12.65
N GLU A 372 2.36 -9.93 11.40
CA GLU A 372 1.02 -10.40 11.05
C GLU A 372 1.01 -11.92 10.84
N ILE A 373 0.28 -12.68 11.69
CA ILE A 373 0.09 -14.11 11.58
C ILE A 373 -1.33 -14.40 11.07
N ASN A 374 -1.47 -15.37 10.16
CA ASN A 374 -2.73 -15.73 9.54
C ASN A 374 -3.19 -17.12 9.98
N PHE A 375 -4.43 -17.23 10.49
CA PHE A 375 -5.07 -18.48 10.87
C PHE A 375 -6.31 -18.74 10.02
N ALA A 376 -6.41 -19.94 9.44
CA ALA A 376 -7.65 -20.39 8.80
C ALA A 376 -8.69 -20.74 9.86
N VAL A 377 -9.91 -20.17 9.75
CA VAL A 377 -10.99 -20.42 10.72
C VAL A 377 -12.30 -20.69 9.99
N GLU A 378 -13.21 -21.43 10.63
CA GLU A 378 -14.54 -21.71 10.09
C GLU A 378 -15.47 -20.48 10.20
N ASP A 379 -15.49 -19.82 11.36
CA ASP A 379 -16.27 -18.61 11.63
C ASP A 379 -15.40 -17.55 12.30
N ILE A 380 -15.22 -16.44 11.60
CA ILE A 380 -14.41 -15.30 12.05
C ILE A 380 -15.01 -14.68 13.33
N ASN A 381 -16.32 -14.46 13.35
CA ASN A 381 -16.98 -13.76 14.47
C ASN A 381 -17.00 -14.64 15.74
N GLU A 382 -17.23 -15.93 15.57
CA GLU A 382 -17.17 -16.88 16.69
C GLU A 382 -15.77 -16.94 17.28
N SER A 383 -14.74 -17.02 16.43
CA SER A 383 -13.34 -17.08 16.86
C SER A 383 -12.93 -15.80 17.59
N ILE A 384 -13.29 -14.60 17.09
CA ILE A 384 -13.05 -13.32 17.77
C ILE A 384 -13.74 -13.32 19.15
N SER A 385 -15.01 -13.77 19.22
CA SER A 385 -15.75 -13.81 20.48
C SER A 385 -15.17 -14.78 21.51
N LYS A 386 -14.58 -15.91 21.06
CA LYS A 386 -13.86 -16.84 21.94
C LYS A 386 -12.59 -16.19 22.50
N ILE A 387 -11.81 -15.51 21.65
CA ILE A 387 -10.61 -14.79 22.08
C ILE A 387 -10.94 -13.71 23.10
N GLU A 388 -11.98 -12.91 22.87
CA GLU A 388 -12.39 -11.85 23.80
C GLU A 388 -12.70 -12.38 25.21
N ARG A 389 -13.34 -13.54 25.32
CA ARG A 389 -13.72 -14.14 26.61
C ARG A 389 -12.56 -14.64 27.46
N ILE A 390 -11.42 -14.97 26.85
CA ILE A 390 -10.27 -15.57 27.54
C ILE A 390 -9.19 -14.55 27.94
N PHE A 391 -9.27 -13.31 27.44
CA PHE A 391 -8.32 -12.25 27.77
C PHE A 391 -8.98 -11.18 28.65
N GLU A 392 -8.15 -10.50 29.43
CA GLU A 392 -8.51 -9.32 30.20
C GLU A 392 -7.71 -8.12 29.67
N GLY A 393 -8.33 -6.95 29.59
CA GLY A 393 -7.71 -5.74 29.12
C GLY A 393 -8.72 -4.69 28.65
N GLU A 394 -8.23 -3.62 28.07
CA GLU A 394 -9.04 -2.60 27.39
C GLU A 394 -9.33 -3.08 25.97
N PHE A 395 -10.62 -3.32 25.67
CA PHE A 395 -11.04 -3.78 24.35
C PHE A 395 -11.45 -2.62 23.44
N ASP A 396 -11.08 -2.72 22.16
CA ASP A 396 -11.47 -1.80 21.10
C ASP A 396 -11.95 -2.60 19.87
N HIS A 397 -13.16 -2.28 19.42
CA HIS A 397 -13.85 -2.95 18.31
C HIS A 397 -13.88 -2.09 17.03
N THR A 398 -12.95 -1.15 16.88
CA THR A 398 -12.89 -0.28 15.69
C THR A 398 -12.73 -1.11 14.41
N ASP A 399 -11.87 -2.14 14.42
CA ASP A 399 -11.68 -3.09 13.30
C ASP A 399 -11.24 -4.46 13.86
N GLY A 400 -12.18 -5.40 13.97
CA GLY A 400 -11.99 -6.65 14.70
C GLY A 400 -11.95 -6.41 16.20
N LEU A 401 -11.01 -7.05 16.89
CA LEU A 401 -10.81 -6.97 18.33
C LEU A 401 -9.36 -6.57 18.62
N SER A 402 -9.14 -5.40 19.19
CA SER A 402 -7.88 -5.05 19.82
C SER A 402 -8.01 -5.21 21.33
N CYS A 403 -6.99 -5.72 21.99
CA CYS A 403 -6.87 -5.81 23.43
C CYS A 403 -5.59 -5.13 23.90
N LEU A 404 -5.72 -4.11 24.74
CA LEU A 404 -4.60 -3.48 25.41
C LEU A 404 -4.53 -3.97 26.86
N HIS A 405 -3.52 -4.72 27.19
CA HIS A 405 -3.20 -5.18 28.53
C HIS A 405 -1.91 -4.50 29.02
N LYS A 406 -1.64 -4.61 30.31
CA LYS A 406 -0.43 -3.99 30.93
C LYS A 406 0.87 -4.46 30.26
N ASN A 407 0.97 -5.73 29.90
CA ASN A 407 2.23 -6.37 29.44
C ASN A 407 2.20 -6.81 27.99
N PHE A 408 1.06 -6.69 27.30
CA PHE A 408 0.91 -7.05 25.91
C PHE A 408 -0.21 -6.26 25.25
N TRP A 409 -0.19 -6.23 23.95
CA TRP A 409 -1.26 -5.79 23.09
C TRP A 409 -1.46 -6.78 21.95
N PHE A 410 -2.69 -6.95 21.48
CA PHE A 410 -2.96 -7.62 20.24
C PHE A 410 -4.11 -6.99 19.46
N ASN A 411 -4.11 -7.21 18.14
CA ASN A 411 -5.28 -7.02 17.27
C ASN A 411 -5.57 -8.33 16.54
N VAL A 412 -6.86 -8.72 16.53
CA VAL A 412 -7.39 -9.87 15.81
C VAL A 412 -8.53 -9.42 14.93
N ARG A 413 -8.42 -9.61 13.61
CA ARG A 413 -9.43 -9.21 12.65
C ARG A 413 -9.62 -10.21 11.52
N GLY A 414 -10.80 -10.21 10.92
CA GLY A 414 -11.02 -10.98 9.69
C GLY A 414 -10.27 -10.41 8.50
N SER A 415 -9.81 -11.26 7.62
CA SER A 415 -9.34 -10.84 6.31
C SER A 415 -10.52 -10.36 5.45
N ASN A 416 -10.35 -9.27 4.72
CA ASN A 416 -11.38 -8.75 3.80
C ASN A 416 -11.49 -9.58 2.50
N THR A 417 -10.53 -10.45 2.26
CA THR A 417 -10.41 -11.19 0.99
C THR A 417 -10.50 -12.70 1.14
N GLU A 418 -10.23 -13.24 2.33
CA GLU A 418 -10.15 -14.67 2.61
C GLU A 418 -10.82 -15.00 3.95
N ASN A 419 -11.20 -16.26 4.14
CA ASN A 419 -11.75 -16.73 5.43
C ASN A 419 -10.62 -17.03 6.42
N LYS A 420 -9.91 -16.00 6.84
CA LYS A 420 -8.76 -16.10 7.76
C LYS A 420 -8.84 -15.01 8.83
N LEU A 421 -8.36 -15.33 10.02
CA LEU A 421 -8.02 -14.31 11.02
C LEU A 421 -6.59 -13.84 10.81
N ARG A 422 -6.40 -12.54 10.90
CA ARG A 422 -5.10 -11.86 10.94
C ARG A 422 -4.84 -11.38 12.35
N ILE A 423 -3.70 -11.76 12.89
CA ILE A 423 -3.35 -11.51 14.28
C ILE A 423 -2.01 -10.80 14.33
N ASN A 424 -1.94 -9.71 15.10
CA ASN A 424 -0.71 -9.02 15.46
C ASN A 424 -0.63 -8.98 16.97
N VAL A 425 0.51 -9.35 17.56
CA VAL A 425 0.77 -9.34 18.99
C VAL A 425 2.08 -8.59 19.27
N GLU A 426 2.07 -7.74 20.29
CA GLU A 426 3.27 -7.16 20.90
C GLU A 426 3.26 -7.41 22.40
N ALA A 427 4.42 -7.66 23.00
CA ALA A 427 4.53 -7.91 24.42
C ALA A 427 5.88 -7.43 24.98
N ASP A 428 5.93 -7.16 26.30
CA ASP A 428 7.12 -6.67 26.99
C ASP A 428 8.32 -7.62 26.86
N THR A 429 8.06 -8.94 26.75
CA THR A 429 9.10 -9.97 26.57
C THR A 429 8.67 -11.01 25.55
N GLN A 430 9.64 -11.71 24.95
CA GLN A 430 9.39 -12.82 24.03
C GLN A 430 8.55 -13.93 24.67
N GLU A 431 8.81 -14.24 25.94
CA GLU A 431 8.07 -15.26 26.70
C GLU A 431 6.57 -14.92 26.77
N ILE A 432 6.24 -13.65 27.08
CA ILE A 432 4.84 -13.20 27.13
C ILE A 432 4.21 -13.24 25.74
N LEU A 433 4.94 -12.81 24.71
CA LEU A 433 4.48 -12.88 23.32
C LEU A 433 4.08 -14.33 22.95
N ASP A 434 4.95 -15.30 23.22
CA ASP A 434 4.74 -16.71 22.89
C ASP A 434 3.52 -17.26 23.65
N GLN A 435 3.36 -16.93 24.95
CA GLN A 435 2.20 -17.31 25.75
C GLN A 435 0.88 -16.73 25.21
N VAL A 436 0.88 -15.48 24.79
CA VAL A 436 -0.30 -14.83 24.20
C VAL A 436 -0.69 -15.51 22.89
N LEU A 437 0.30 -15.77 22.01
CA LEU A 437 0.08 -16.47 20.74
C LEU A 437 -0.45 -17.89 20.95
N GLU A 438 0.13 -18.65 21.88
CA GLU A 438 -0.34 -19.99 22.21
C GLU A 438 -1.79 -19.96 22.73
N LYS A 439 -2.10 -19.02 23.60
CA LYS A 439 -3.46 -18.85 24.15
C LYS A 439 -4.48 -18.50 23.07
N ILE A 440 -4.12 -17.61 22.12
CA ILE A 440 -4.97 -17.26 20.98
C ILE A 440 -5.16 -18.50 20.09
N SER A 441 -4.06 -19.14 19.65
CA SER A 441 -4.12 -20.29 18.73
C SER A 441 -4.88 -21.48 19.28
N SER A 442 -4.86 -21.69 20.60
CA SER A 442 -5.62 -22.78 21.27
C SER A 442 -7.11 -22.51 21.36
N SER A 443 -7.57 -21.27 21.11
CA SER A 443 -8.97 -20.86 21.25
C SER A 443 -9.75 -20.82 19.94
N ILE A 444 -9.07 -20.94 18.81
CA ILE A 444 -9.61 -20.86 17.44
C ILE A 444 -9.59 -22.25 16.69
#